data_e7abdc07f4617fbce1f9a97fef83714b
#
_entry.id   e7abdc07f4617fbce1f9a97fef83714b
#
_cell.length_a   1.000
_cell.length_b   1.000
_cell.length_c   1.000
_cell.angle_alpha   90.00
_cell.angle_beta   90.00
_cell.angle_gamma   90.00
#
_symmetry.space_group_name_H-M   'P 1'
#
loop_
_entity.id
_entity.type
_entity.pdbx_description
1 polymer ?
#
loop_
_entity_poly.entity_id
_entity_poly.type
_entity_poly.pdbx_seq_one_letter_code
_entity_poly.pdbx_strand_id
1 'polypeptide(L)'
;MISLIDLEKKINSELNTKIKKSEIKHDQLYLTIDIKDLIDVTLFIKTNENTKFRQLIDLTVVDYPENAQRFKVVCLFLSHKFNQRIILNYLISENEVVPSLTSIYPAANWMEREVFDMYGVKFKNHPDLRRILTDYGFEGHPLRKDFPLTGHTEVRYSEEQKKVISEPVKLEQNYRNFDFESPWEGTNYIKEQSKQENDKKK
;
A
#
# COMPACT_ATOMS: atom_id res chain seq x y z
N MET A 1 -3.18 -10.22 -29.13
CA MET A 1 -2.99 -9.72 -27.75
C MET A 1 -2.12 -8.47 -27.83
N ILE A 2 -2.49 -7.37 -27.20
CA ILE A 2 -1.62 -6.18 -27.12
C ILE A 2 -0.46 -6.52 -26.21
N SER A 3 0.78 -6.23 -26.62
CA SER A 3 1.94 -6.44 -25.75
C SER A 3 1.95 -5.43 -24.61
N LEU A 4 2.64 -5.72 -23.48
CA LEU A 4 2.77 -4.75 -22.38
C LEU A 4 3.49 -3.46 -22.82
N ILE A 5 4.44 -3.58 -23.77
CA ILE A 5 5.15 -2.44 -24.34
C ILE A 5 4.19 -1.54 -25.15
N ASP A 6 3.31 -2.15 -25.95
CA ASP A 6 2.33 -1.38 -26.71
C ASP A 6 1.27 -0.75 -25.80
N LEU A 7 0.87 -1.46 -24.74
CA LEU A 7 0.00 -0.94 -23.69
C LEU A 7 0.62 0.30 -23.01
N GLU A 8 1.88 0.20 -22.59
CA GLU A 8 2.61 1.30 -21.97
C GLU A 8 2.69 2.51 -22.89
N LYS A 9 3.11 2.31 -24.16
CA LYS A 9 3.19 3.38 -25.16
C LYS A 9 1.84 4.07 -25.35
N LYS A 10 0.77 3.28 -25.43
CA LYS A 10 -0.57 3.81 -25.63
C LYS A 10 -1.06 4.62 -24.43
N ILE A 11 -0.91 4.09 -23.22
CA ILE A 11 -1.27 4.81 -21.99
C ILE A 11 -0.48 6.12 -21.89
N ASN A 12 0.83 6.08 -22.15
CA ASN A 12 1.67 7.25 -22.12
C ASN A 12 1.29 8.29 -23.23
N SER A 13 0.88 7.85 -24.39
CA SER A 13 0.45 8.78 -25.47
C SER A 13 -0.86 9.49 -25.15
N GLU A 14 -1.81 8.80 -24.52
CA GLU A 14 -3.14 9.35 -24.20
C GLU A 14 -3.18 10.10 -22.85
N LEU A 15 -2.33 9.73 -21.89
CA LEU A 15 -2.28 10.27 -20.54
C LEU A 15 -0.93 10.93 -20.19
N ASN A 16 -0.16 11.38 -21.18
CA ASN A 16 1.23 11.85 -21.03
C ASN A 16 1.45 12.85 -19.88
N THR A 17 0.50 13.78 -19.68
CA THR A 17 0.59 14.81 -18.62
C THR A 17 0.20 14.30 -17.23
N LYS A 18 -0.41 13.11 -17.12
CA LYS A 18 -0.98 12.55 -15.88
C LYS A 18 -0.13 11.42 -15.31
N ILE A 19 0.82 10.90 -16.07
CA ILE A 19 1.70 9.82 -15.65
C ILE A 19 3.09 10.39 -15.37
N LYS A 20 3.54 10.26 -14.12
CA LYS A 20 4.89 10.69 -13.71
C LYS A 20 5.97 9.70 -14.15
N LYS A 21 5.66 8.41 -14.05
CA LYS A 21 6.59 7.33 -14.34
C LYS A 21 5.84 6.09 -14.80
N SER A 22 6.36 5.42 -15.82
CA SER A 22 5.91 4.08 -16.22
C SER A 22 7.10 3.13 -16.27
N GLU A 23 6.92 1.90 -15.83
CA GLU A 23 7.93 0.84 -15.85
C GLU A 23 7.26 -0.52 -16.05
N ILE A 24 7.88 -1.40 -16.83
CA ILE A 24 7.48 -2.81 -16.93
C ILE A 24 8.44 -3.64 -16.08
N LYS A 25 7.88 -4.34 -15.07
CA LYS A 25 8.62 -5.25 -14.19
C LYS A 25 7.78 -6.49 -13.92
N HIS A 26 8.41 -7.67 -13.89
CA HIS A 26 7.74 -8.94 -13.57
C HIS A 26 6.46 -9.18 -14.38
N ASP A 27 6.49 -8.89 -15.68
CA ASP A 27 5.35 -8.99 -16.59
C ASP A 27 4.12 -8.17 -16.18
N GLN A 28 4.33 -7.04 -15.50
CA GLN A 28 3.30 -6.11 -15.07
C GLN A 28 3.72 -4.67 -15.39
N LEU A 29 2.74 -3.83 -15.68
CA LEU A 29 2.96 -2.40 -15.91
C LEU A 29 2.75 -1.61 -14.61
N TYR A 30 3.81 -0.94 -14.18
CA TYR A 30 3.80 -0.06 -13.02
C TYR A 30 3.64 1.39 -13.48
N LEU A 31 2.61 2.06 -12.96
CA LEU A 31 2.35 3.47 -13.24
C LEU A 31 2.44 4.27 -11.94
N THR A 32 3.11 5.41 -11.98
CA THR A 32 3.12 6.38 -10.87
C THR A 32 2.45 7.66 -11.32
N ILE A 33 1.49 8.15 -10.54
CA ILE A 33 0.68 9.33 -10.84
C ILE A 33 0.64 10.30 -9.66
N ASP A 34 0.06 11.47 -9.88
CA ASP A 34 -0.39 12.35 -8.80
C ASP A 34 -1.80 11.97 -8.33
N ILE A 35 -2.10 12.24 -7.05
CA ILE A 35 -3.43 12.01 -6.48
C ILE A 35 -4.54 12.74 -7.22
N LYS A 36 -4.27 13.94 -7.75
CA LYS A 36 -5.22 14.74 -8.52
C LYS A 36 -5.70 14.05 -9.80
N ASP A 37 -4.86 13.20 -10.40
CA ASP A 37 -5.13 12.52 -11.66
C ASP A 37 -5.72 11.12 -11.46
N LEU A 38 -5.88 10.67 -10.20
CA LEU A 38 -6.31 9.32 -9.84
C LEU A 38 -7.62 8.90 -10.52
N ILE A 39 -8.66 9.75 -10.43
CA ILE A 39 -9.99 9.45 -10.98
C ILE A 39 -9.94 9.34 -12.50
N ASP A 40 -9.27 10.29 -13.15
CA ASP A 40 -9.19 10.33 -14.61
C ASP A 40 -8.43 9.14 -15.18
N VAL A 41 -7.27 8.81 -14.57
CA VAL A 41 -6.45 7.66 -14.98
C VAL A 41 -7.20 6.35 -14.75
N THR A 42 -7.85 6.18 -13.61
CA THR A 42 -8.60 4.96 -13.30
C THR A 42 -9.83 4.80 -14.18
N LEU A 43 -10.53 5.88 -14.48
CA LEU A 43 -11.66 5.87 -15.42
C LEU A 43 -11.20 5.49 -16.84
N PHE A 44 -10.08 6.08 -17.29
CA PHE A 44 -9.50 5.78 -18.59
C PHE A 44 -9.12 4.31 -18.72
N ILE A 45 -8.33 3.76 -17.79
CA ILE A 45 -7.90 2.34 -17.87
C ILE A 45 -9.06 1.36 -17.81
N LYS A 46 -10.17 1.73 -17.15
CA LYS A 46 -11.39 0.91 -17.08
C LYS A 46 -12.18 0.93 -18.40
N THR A 47 -12.37 2.11 -18.99
CA THR A 47 -13.33 2.31 -20.08
C THR A 47 -12.74 2.17 -21.47
N ASN A 48 -11.46 2.53 -21.65
CA ASN A 48 -10.81 2.50 -22.97
C ASN A 48 -10.81 1.08 -23.57
N GLU A 49 -11.14 0.98 -24.86
CA GLU A 49 -11.29 -0.31 -25.57
C GLU A 49 -10.02 -1.16 -25.63
N ASN A 50 -8.86 -0.52 -25.50
CA ASN A 50 -7.56 -1.18 -25.58
C ASN A 50 -6.94 -1.52 -24.23
N THR A 51 -7.54 -1.06 -23.13
CA THR A 51 -7.06 -1.33 -21.77
C THR A 51 -8.03 -2.24 -21.01
N LYS A 52 -9.29 -1.87 -20.86
CA LYS A 52 -10.39 -2.64 -20.23
C LYS A 52 -10.01 -3.28 -18.89
N PHE A 53 -9.37 -2.52 -18.02
CA PHE A 53 -9.09 -2.96 -16.65
C PHE A 53 -10.35 -2.83 -15.80
N ARG A 54 -11.22 -3.84 -15.89
CA ARG A 54 -12.55 -3.81 -15.26
C ARG A 54 -12.56 -4.29 -13.83
N GLN A 55 -11.51 -4.92 -13.36
CA GLN A 55 -11.39 -5.40 -12.00
C GLN A 55 -10.31 -4.64 -11.24
N LEU A 56 -10.68 -4.07 -10.09
CA LEU A 56 -9.75 -3.73 -9.01
C LEU A 56 -9.54 -5.00 -8.20
N ILE A 57 -8.29 -5.51 -8.20
CA ILE A 57 -7.93 -6.73 -7.47
C ILE A 57 -7.72 -6.38 -6.01
N ASP A 58 -6.94 -5.31 -5.76
CA ASP A 58 -6.57 -4.90 -4.41
C ASP A 58 -6.23 -3.41 -4.37
N LEU A 59 -6.41 -2.80 -3.20
CA LEU A 59 -5.99 -1.46 -2.86
C LEU A 59 -5.40 -1.49 -1.46
N THR A 60 -4.12 -1.18 -1.34
CA THR A 60 -3.40 -1.20 -0.06
C THR A 60 -2.44 -0.03 0.06
N VAL A 61 -1.82 0.10 1.24
CA VAL A 61 -0.88 1.18 1.55
C VAL A 61 0.43 0.61 2.09
N VAL A 62 1.53 1.26 1.73
CA VAL A 62 2.84 1.02 2.33
C VAL A 62 3.26 2.27 3.10
N ASP A 63 3.64 2.10 4.35
CA ASP A 63 4.05 3.19 5.24
C ASP A 63 5.57 3.41 5.19
N TYR A 64 5.98 4.64 4.87
CA TYR A 64 7.36 5.12 4.85
C TYR A 64 7.50 6.31 5.80
N PRO A 65 7.65 6.11 7.12
CA PRO A 65 7.62 7.18 8.11
C PRO A 65 8.70 8.25 7.92
N GLU A 66 9.81 7.91 7.26
CA GLU A 66 10.92 8.82 6.96
C GLU A 66 10.61 9.83 5.84
N ASN A 67 9.56 9.58 5.05
CA ASN A 67 9.25 10.40 3.89
C ASN A 67 8.21 11.49 4.22
N ALA A 68 8.34 12.68 3.62
CA ALA A 68 7.34 13.74 3.73
C ALA A 68 5.97 13.30 3.17
N GLN A 69 5.96 12.57 2.05
CA GLN A 69 4.80 11.82 1.56
C GLN A 69 4.87 10.41 2.13
N ARG A 70 4.37 10.27 3.35
CA ARG A 70 4.52 9.08 4.17
C ARG A 70 3.92 7.83 3.56
N PHE A 71 2.75 7.93 2.95
CA PHE A 71 2.01 6.77 2.48
C PHE A 71 2.12 6.61 0.97
N LYS A 72 2.49 5.40 0.54
CA LYS A 72 2.40 4.98 -0.85
C LYS A 72 1.17 4.11 -1.02
N VAL A 73 0.17 4.62 -1.71
CA VAL A 73 -1.01 3.82 -2.06
C VAL A 73 -0.72 3.02 -3.32
N VAL A 74 -1.13 1.76 -3.30
CA VAL A 74 -0.91 0.79 -4.37
C VAL A 74 -2.26 0.21 -4.76
N CYS A 75 -2.64 0.39 -6.03
CA CYS A 75 -3.87 -0.16 -6.59
C CYS A 75 -3.51 -1.19 -7.68
N LEU A 76 -4.07 -2.39 -7.58
CA LEU A 76 -3.84 -3.48 -8.52
C LEU A 76 -5.07 -3.68 -9.40
N PHE A 77 -4.87 -3.58 -10.71
CA PHE A 77 -5.95 -3.75 -11.68
C PHE A 77 -5.71 -4.93 -12.61
N LEU A 78 -6.80 -5.59 -13.02
CA LEU A 78 -6.79 -6.70 -13.97
C LEU A 78 -7.70 -6.41 -15.16
N SER A 79 -7.15 -6.64 -16.35
CA SER A 79 -7.90 -6.76 -17.59
C SER A 79 -8.13 -8.22 -17.92
N HIS A 80 -9.35 -8.71 -17.75
CA HIS A 80 -9.71 -10.09 -18.15
C HIS A 80 -9.61 -10.31 -19.66
N LYS A 81 -9.91 -9.25 -20.44
CA LYS A 81 -9.88 -9.34 -21.90
C LYS A 81 -8.47 -9.62 -22.44
N PHE A 82 -7.46 -8.97 -21.83
CA PHE A 82 -6.08 -9.05 -22.31
C PHE A 82 -5.17 -9.88 -21.40
N ASN A 83 -5.68 -10.35 -20.27
CA ASN A 83 -4.93 -11.04 -19.21
C ASN A 83 -3.67 -10.26 -18.78
N GLN A 84 -3.84 -8.97 -18.55
CA GLN A 84 -2.77 -8.05 -18.17
C GLN A 84 -3.08 -7.39 -16.84
N ARG A 85 -2.02 -7.02 -16.10
CA ARG A 85 -2.12 -6.34 -14.81
C ARG A 85 -1.43 -4.99 -14.86
N ILE A 86 -2.06 -4.00 -14.21
CA ILE A 86 -1.47 -2.68 -13.95
C ILE A 86 -1.38 -2.50 -12.44
N ILE A 87 -0.24 -2.01 -11.98
CA ILE A 87 -0.04 -1.55 -10.62
C ILE A 87 0.08 -0.04 -10.66
N LEU A 88 -0.93 0.64 -10.13
CA LEU A 88 -0.98 2.09 -10.06
C LEU A 88 -0.54 2.54 -8.67
N ASN A 89 0.46 3.41 -8.62
CA ASN A 89 1.02 3.92 -7.37
C ASN A 89 0.86 5.44 -7.30
N TYR A 90 0.57 5.96 -6.10
CA TYR A 90 0.66 7.38 -5.80
C TYR A 90 1.08 7.58 -4.35
N LEU A 91 1.71 8.72 -4.09
CA LEU A 91 2.20 9.09 -2.77
C LEU A 91 1.28 10.14 -2.17
N ILE A 92 1.04 10.04 -0.87
CA ILE A 92 0.23 10.97 -0.10
C ILE A 92 0.90 11.32 1.23
N SER A 93 0.64 12.52 1.72
CA SER A 93 1.00 12.94 3.07
C SER A 93 0.01 12.37 4.09
N GLU A 94 0.39 12.32 5.36
CA GLU A 94 -0.41 11.69 6.42
C GLU A 94 -1.85 12.25 6.55
N ASN A 95 -2.02 13.55 6.36
CA ASN A 95 -3.32 14.22 6.49
C ASN A 95 -4.03 14.44 5.15
N GLU A 96 -3.48 13.96 4.06
CA GLU A 96 -4.04 14.13 2.73
C GLU A 96 -5.25 13.20 2.53
N VAL A 97 -6.31 13.74 1.90
CA VAL A 97 -7.55 13.01 1.66
C VAL A 97 -7.58 12.53 0.22
N VAL A 98 -7.76 11.22 0.04
CA VAL A 98 -7.75 10.55 -1.26
C VAL A 98 -9.16 10.54 -1.86
N PRO A 99 -9.36 10.81 -3.16
CA PRO A 99 -10.64 10.57 -3.82
C PRO A 99 -10.99 9.08 -3.81
N SER A 100 -12.22 8.72 -3.40
CA SER A 100 -12.68 7.33 -3.39
C SER A 100 -12.86 6.80 -4.80
N LEU A 101 -12.47 5.55 -5.01
CA LEU A 101 -12.67 4.81 -6.25
C LEU A 101 -14.00 4.03 -6.29
N THR A 102 -14.83 4.10 -5.26
CA THR A 102 -16.07 3.32 -5.12
C THR A 102 -17.07 3.57 -6.26
N SER A 103 -17.11 4.77 -6.81
CA SER A 103 -17.97 5.12 -7.97
C SER A 103 -17.50 4.45 -9.27
N ILE A 104 -16.20 4.16 -9.38
CA ILE A 104 -15.61 3.51 -10.54
C ILE A 104 -15.54 1.98 -10.32
N TYR A 105 -15.06 1.55 -9.18
CA TYR A 105 -14.91 0.15 -8.79
C TYR A 105 -15.64 -0.12 -7.46
N PRO A 106 -16.81 -0.75 -7.46
CA PRO A 106 -17.55 -1.04 -6.22
C PRO A 106 -16.74 -1.86 -5.20
N ALA A 107 -15.80 -2.70 -5.67
CA ALA A 107 -14.90 -3.47 -4.80
C ALA A 107 -14.02 -2.59 -3.90
N ALA A 108 -13.73 -1.36 -4.32
CA ALA A 108 -12.94 -0.39 -3.55
C ALA A 108 -13.57 -0.08 -2.18
N ASN A 109 -14.89 -0.23 -2.03
CA ASN A 109 -15.58 0.07 -0.77
C ASN A 109 -14.95 -0.62 0.44
N TRP A 110 -14.71 -1.92 0.35
CA TRP A 110 -14.13 -2.69 1.46
C TRP A 110 -12.63 -2.44 1.61
N MET A 111 -11.91 -2.34 0.50
CA MET A 111 -10.47 -2.11 0.48
C MET A 111 -10.10 -0.73 1.05
N GLU A 112 -10.86 0.31 0.71
CA GLU A 112 -10.68 1.66 1.25
C GLU A 112 -11.00 1.73 2.75
N ARG A 113 -12.00 0.98 3.22
CA ARG A 113 -12.28 0.84 4.67
C ARG A 113 -11.16 0.12 5.41
N GLU A 114 -10.58 -0.92 4.82
CA GLU A 114 -9.40 -1.60 5.38
C GLU A 114 -8.21 -0.64 5.49
N VAL A 115 -7.92 0.09 4.42
CA VAL A 115 -6.84 1.10 4.41
C VAL A 115 -7.10 2.21 5.44
N PHE A 116 -8.34 2.67 5.55
CA PHE A 116 -8.72 3.63 6.59
C PHE A 116 -8.50 3.06 7.99
N ASP A 117 -8.92 1.83 8.24
CA ASP A 117 -8.80 1.20 9.55
C ASP A 117 -7.33 0.94 9.93
N MET A 118 -6.55 0.39 9.01
CA MET A 118 -5.18 -0.05 9.27
C MET A 118 -4.14 1.08 9.22
N TYR A 119 -4.34 2.11 8.40
CA TYR A 119 -3.37 3.20 8.18
C TYR A 119 -3.91 4.60 8.51
N GLY A 120 -5.23 4.77 8.62
CA GLY A 120 -5.85 6.06 8.88
C GLY A 120 -6.00 6.98 7.68
N VAL A 121 -5.83 6.44 6.46
CA VAL A 121 -6.02 7.22 5.23
C VAL A 121 -7.50 7.50 5.00
N LYS A 122 -7.86 8.77 4.80
CA LYS A 122 -9.24 9.21 4.60
C LYS A 122 -9.59 9.24 3.12
N PHE A 123 -10.79 8.75 2.77
CA PHE A 123 -11.29 8.76 1.40
C PHE A 123 -12.47 9.71 1.25
N LYS A 124 -12.33 10.71 0.36
CA LYS A 124 -13.39 11.68 0.03
C LYS A 124 -14.46 11.00 -0.83
N ASN A 125 -15.74 11.25 -0.50
CA ASN A 125 -16.91 10.68 -1.18
C ASN A 125 -17.04 9.16 -1.06
N HIS A 126 -16.38 8.54 -0.07
CA HIS A 126 -16.68 7.15 0.28
C HIS A 126 -18.07 7.06 0.91
N PRO A 127 -18.93 6.11 0.52
CA PRO A 127 -20.32 6.05 0.98
C PRO A 127 -20.47 5.72 2.48
N ASP A 128 -19.53 4.96 3.05
CA ASP A 128 -19.57 4.51 4.45
C ASP A 128 -18.16 4.19 4.95
N LEU A 129 -17.38 5.23 5.29
CA LEU A 129 -16.00 5.09 5.75
C LEU A 129 -15.95 4.83 7.27
N ARG A 130 -16.17 3.59 7.66
CA ARG A 130 -16.06 3.10 9.05
C ARG A 130 -15.06 1.97 9.16
N ARG A 131 -14.52 1.74 10.36
CA ARG A 131 -13.61 0.61 10.64
C ARG A 131 -14.23 -0.73 10.26
N ILE A 132 -13.42 -1.72 9.92
CA ILE A 132 -13.88 -3.02 9.44
C ILE A 132 -13.14 -4.21 10.09
N LEU A 133 -11.88 -4.06 10.44
CA LEU A 133 -11.04 -5.14 10.99
C LEU A 133 -10.77 -5.01 12.48
N THR A 134 -10.72 -3.79 13.00
CA THR A 134 -10.48 -3.56 14.43
C THR A 134 -11.78 -3.59 15.24
N ASP A 135 -11.66 -3.89 16.53
CA ASP A 135 -12.77 -3.88 17.47
C ASP A 135 -13.37 -2.48 17.65
N TYR A 136 -14.62 -2.44 18.16
CA TYR A 136 -15.29 -1.19 18.53
C TYR A 136 -14.49 -0.47 19.63
N GLY A 137 -14.20 0.81 19.38
CA GLY A 137 -13.42 1.61 20.32
C GLY A 137 -11.90 1.42 20.23
N PHE A 138 -11.41 0.65 19.24
CA PHE A 138 -9.97 0.50 19.01
C PHE A 138 -9.34 1.86 18.66
N GLU A 139 -8.24 2.20 19.35
CA GLU A 139 -7.49 3.44 19.12
C GLU A 139 -6.19 3.17 18.35
N GLY A 140 -5.92 4.01 17.36
CA GLY A 140 -4.73 3.90 16.50
C GLY A 140 -4.97 3.13 15.19
N HIS A 141 -3.88 2.87 14.48
CA HIS A 141 -3.86 2.23 13.16
C HIS A 141 -2.75 1.16 13.13
N PRO A 142 -3.12 -0.14 13.22
CA PRO A 142 -2.17 -1.21 13.56
C PRO A 142 -1.07 -1.48 12.52
N LEU A 143 -1.27 -1.11 11.25
CA LEU A 143 -0.26 -1.34 10.21
C LEU A 143 0.69 -0.17 9.98
N ARG A 144 0.51 0.93 10.71
CA ARG A 144 1.53 2.00 10.74
C ARG A 144 2.80 1.51 11.43
N LYS A 145 3.96 1.93 10.93
CA LYS A 145 5.26 1.53 11.48
C LYS A 145 5.54 2.08 12.87
N ASP A 146 4.89 3.17 13.24
CA ASP A 146 4.94 3.79 14.58
C ASP A 146 3.96 3.18 15.58
N PHE A 147 3.07 2.26 15.15
CA PHE A 147 2.20 1.51 16.06
C PHE A 147 2.95 0.30 16.65
N PRO A 148 2.89 0.10 18.00
CA PRO A 148 3.60 -1.01 18.63
C PRO A 148 3.10 -2.37 18.14
N LEU A 149 4.02 -3.30 17.83
CA LEU A 149 3.68 -4.63 17.33
C LEU A 149 2.75 -5.41 18.26
N THR A 150 2.90 -5.25 19.57
CA THR A 150 2.05 -5.90 20.59
C THR A 150 0.74 -5.18 20.84
N GLY A 151 0.55 -3.97 20.29
CA GLY A 151 -0.55 -3.09 20.67
C GLY A 151 -0.39 -2.52 22.09
N HIS A 152 -1.43 -1.88 22.58
CA HIS A 152 -1.48 -1.27 23.90
C HIS A 152 -2.29 -2.09 24.91
N THR A 153 -3.25 -2.86 24.40
CA THR A 153 -4.17 -3.68 25.20
C THR A 153 -4.21 -5.10 24.64
N GLU A 154 -4.37 -6.06 25.54
CA GLU A 154 -4.63 -7.46 25.21
C GLU A 154 -6.00 -7.91 25.73
N VAL A 155 -6.54 -8.93 25.13
CA VAL A 155 -7.87 -9.44 25.44
C VAL A 155 -7.73 -10.87 25.92
N ARG A 156 -8.26 -11.17 27.11
CA ARG A 156 -8.31 -12.52 27.65
C ARG A 156 -9.64 -12.86 28.28
N TYR A 157 -9.93 -14.14 28.37
CA TYR A 157 -11.09 -14.61 29.11
C TYR A 157 -10.78 -14.68 30.61
N SER A 158 -11.63 -14.06 31.44
CA SER A 158 -11.55 -14.18 32.89
C SER A 158 -12.47 -15.27 33.39
N GLU A 159 -11.94 -16.30 34.00
CA GLU A 159 -12.71 -17.39 34.61
C GLU A 159 -13.53 -16.91 35.81
N GLU A 160 -13.03 -15.93 36.56
CA GLU A 160 -13.71 -15.36 37.72
C GLU A 160 -14.95 -14.56 37.31
N GLN A 161 -14.79 -13.68 36.30
CA GLN A 161 -15.84 -12.80 35.82
C GLN A 161 -16.73 -13.44 34.75
N LYS A 162 -16.37 -14.65 34.25
CA LYS A 162 -17.07 -15.38 33.18
C LYS A 162 -17.27 -14.53 31.92
N LYS A 163 -16.31 -13.64 31.59
CA LYS A 163 -16.36 -12.74 30.43
C LYS A 163 -14.98 -12.46 29.87
N VAL A 164 -14.96 -11.95 28.65
CA VAL A 164 -13.76 -11.40 28.01
C VAL A 164 -13.47 -10.04 28.62
N ILE A 165 -12.23 -9.84 29.06
CA ILE A 165 -11.73 -8.57 29.63
C ILE A 165 -10.58 -8.04 28.79
N SER A 166 -10.49 -6.72 28.71
CA SER A 166 -9.37 -6.02 28.09
C SER A 166 -8.47 -5.46 29.18
N GLU A 167 -7.18 -5.70 29.09
CA GLU A 167 -6.17 -5.21 30.04
C GLU A 167 -4.94 -4.69 29.32
N PRO A 168 -4.13 -3.81 29.94
CA PRO A 168 -2.86 -3.35 29.35
C PRO A 168 -1.94 -4.52 29.10
N VAL A 169 -1.25 -4.52 27.94
CA VAL A 169 -0.28 -5.54 27.56
C VAL A 169 0.82 -5.63 28.63
N LYS A 170 1.06 -6.85 29.15
CA LYS A 170 2.15 -7.17 30.05
C LYS A 170 2.98 -8.29 29.42
N LEU A 171 4.15 -7.92 28.91
CA LEU A 171 5.06 -8.92 28.36
C LEU A 171 5.86 -9.59 29.47
N GLU A 172 5.81 -10.91 29.55
CA GLU A 172 6.65 -11.69 30.46
C GLU A 172 8.14 -11.58 30.13
N GLN A 173 8.44 -11.34 28.86
CA GLN A 173 9.78 -11.16 28.35
C GLN A 173 9.88 -9.86 27.56
N ASN A 174 10.92 -9.06 27.84
CA ASN A 174 11.19 -7.85 27.05
C ASN A 174 11.44 -8.19 25.59
N TYR A 175 11.05 -7.27 24.70
CA TYR A 175 11.36 -7.37 23.28
C TYR A 175 12.87 -7.51 23.10
N ARG A 176 13.28 -8.58 22.39
CA ARG A 176 14.67 -8.77 22.01
C ARG A 176 14.93 -8.08 20.68
N ASN A 177 15.99 -7.30 20.64
CA ASN A 177 16.52 -6.79 19.39
C ASN A 177 17.48 -7.84 18.83
N PHE A 178 17.04 -8.59 17.83
CA PHE A 178 17.89 -9.57 17.17
C PHE A 178 18.61 -8.91 16.00
N ASP A 179 19.91 -9.07 15.97
CA ASP A 179 20.68 -8.90 14.75
C ASP A 179 20.52 -10.18 13.93
N PHE A 180 19.77 -10.08 12.83
CA PHE A 180 19.53 -11.21 11.92
C PHE A 180 20.68 -11.42 10.93
N GLU A 181 21.69 -10.56 10.97
CA GLU A 181 22.87 -10.73 10.13
C GLU A 181 23.75 -11.82 10.74
N SER A 182 24.03 -12.86 9.94
CA SER A 182 25.05 -13.84 10.30
C SER A 182 26.41 -13.15 10.38
N PRO A 183 27.20 -13.34 11.44
CA PRO A 183 28.56 -12.77 11.53
C PRO A 183 29.45 -13.13 10.32
N TRP A 184 29.16 -14.24 9.67
CA TRP A 184 29.85 -14.71 8.47
C TRP A 184 29.38 -14.00 7.20
N GLU A 185 28.10 -13.69 7.09
CA GLU A 185 27.51 -12.93 5.98
C GLU A 185 27.83 -11.43 6.09
N GLY A 186 27.80 -10.87 7.29
CA GLY A 186 28.19 -9.49 7.57
C GLY A 186 29.60 -9.16 7.10
N THR A 187 30.53 -10.14 7.19
CA THR A 187 31.91 -9.96 6.69
C THR A 187 31.96 -9.79 5.16
N ASN A 188 31.11 -10.47 4.42
CA ASN A 188 31.02 -10.32 2.96
C ASN A 188 30.37 -9.00 2.57
N TYR A 189 29.32 -8.59 3.25
CA TYR A 189 28.63 -7.31 3.04
C TYR A 189 29.57 -6.10 3.28
N ILE A 190 30.36 -6.12 4.35
CA ILE A 190 31.34 -5.08 4.64
C ILE A 190 32.43 -5.02 3.55
N LYS A 191 32.86 -6.18 3.03
CA LYS A 191 33.82 -6.24 1.91
C LYS A 191 33.24 -5.67 0.61
N GLU A 192 31.96 -5.85 0.36
CA GLU A 192 31.29 -5.29 -0.84
C GLU A 192 31.09 -3.78 -0.71
N GLN A 193 30.71 -3.27 0.46
CA GLN A 193 30.61 -1.84 0.71
C GLN A 193 31.97 -1.14 0.57
N SER A 194 33.03 -1.70 1.13
CA SER A 194 34.38 -1.12 0.99
C SER A 194 34.92 -1.16 -0.44
N LYS A 195 34.51 -2.12 -1.26
CA LYS A 195 34.81 -2.11 -2.71
C LYS A 195 34.06 -1.00 -3.44
N GLN A 196 32.77 -0.80 -3.16
CA GLN A 196 31.96 0.24 -3.79
C GLN A 196 32.43 1.66 -3.40
N GLU A 197 32.91 1.86 -2.19
CA GLU A 197 33.47 3.14 -1.74
C GLU A 197 34.82 3.43 -2.41
N ASN A 198 35.65 2.42 -2.64
CA ASN A 198 36.92 2.56 -3.31
C ASN A 198 36.76 2.80 -4.83
N ASP A 199 35.76 2.23 -5.45
CA ASP A 199 35.47 2.47 -6.89
C ASP A 199 34.83 3.85 -7.14
N LYS A 200 34.18 4.45 -6.14
CA LYS A 200 33.68 5.83 -6.20
C LYS A 200 34.74 6.90 -5.94
N LYS A 201 35.92 6.52 -5.44
CA LYS A 201 37.07 7.43 -5.18
C LYS A 201 38.12 7.40 -6.26
N LYS A 202 37.96 6.59 -7.31
CA LYS A 202 38.76 6.59 -8.55
C LYS A 202 37.97 7.29 -9.66
#